data_60ee8afde44be50ac31cda67b0f23627
#
_entry.id   60ee8afde44be50ac31cda67b0f23627
#
_cell.length_a   1.000
_cell.length_b   1.000
_cell.length_c   1.000
_cell.angle_alpha   90.00
_cell.angle_beta   90.00
_cell.angle_gamma   90.00
#
_symmetry.space_group_name_H-M   'P 1'
#
loop_
_entity.id
_entity.type
_entity.pdbx_description
1 polymer ?
#
loop_
_entity_poly.entity_id
_entity_poly.type
_entity_poly.pdbx_seq_one_letter_code
_entity_poly.pdbx_strand_id
1 'polypeptide(L)'
;WDDIKLAANEALPWEKLRGCNVLVTGATGLIGGCLVEVLMARGDINVYAAGRNEARAKVRFAEYKDNPRFHFFKYDVSRPLSDVSRSSSEEPSIPFHYIIHAASDASPAAFASTPVDVIKSNIYGTANLIEYGIAHGMRRFLYVSTGEVYGEGGATEDTPDGPAFKESDNG
;
A
#
# COMPACT_ATOMS: atom_id res chain seq x y z
N TRP A 1 -17.80 7.81 -2.23
CA TRP A 1 -17.19 9.12 -1.95
C TRP A 1 -17.42 9.61 -0.52
N ASP A 2 -18.55 9.32 0.11
CA ASP A 2 -18.86 9.81 1.46
C ASP A 2 -17.93 9.18 2.50
N ASP A 3 -17.62 7.90 2.39
CA ASP A 3 -16.68 7.20 3.29
C ASP A 3 -15.25 7.76 3.17
N ILE A 4 -14.80 8.10 1.95
CA ILE A 4 -13.50 8.72 1.72
C ILE A 4 -13.41 10.09 2.40
N LYS A 5 -14.45 10.91 2.24
CA LYS A 5 -14.52 12.22 2.91
C LYS A 5 -14.61 12.11 4.42
N LEU A 6 -15.37 11.12 4.92
CA LEU A 6 -15.46 10.85 6.34
C LEU A 6 -14.08 10.49 6.90
N ALA A 7 -13.39 9.52 6.30
CA ALA A 7 -12.06 9.11 6.71
C ALA A 7 -11.03 10.26 6.62
N ALA A 8 -11.09 11.08 5.55
CA ALA A 8 -10.20 12.22 5.40
C ALA A 8 -10.43 13.33 6.43
N ASN A 9 -11.62 13.41 7.02
CA ASN A 9 -11.98 14.42 8.03
C ASN A 9 -11.85 13.92 9.47
N GLU A 10 -11.51 12.65 9.67
CA GLU A 10 -11.25 12.13 11.02
C GLU A 10 -10.19 12.93 11.76
N ALA A 11 -10.34 13.04 13.09
CA ALA A 11 -9.44 13.80 13.97
C ALA A 11 -8.10 13.06 14.19
N LEU A 12 -7.33 12.88 13.11
CA LEU A 12 -6.02 12.25 13.10
C LEU A 12 -4.91 13.32 12.98
N PRO A 13 -3.67 13.01 13.34
CA PRO A 13 -2.54 13.94 13.28
C PRO A 13 -2.04 14.16 11.84
N TRP A 14 -2.93 14.61 10.96
CA TRP A 14 -2.66 14.83 9.53
C TRP A 14 -1.53 15.82 9.26
N GLU A 15 -1.27 16.74 10.20
CA GLU A 15 -0.18 17.70 10.10
C GLU A 15 1.19 17.03 9.93
N LYS A 16 1.35 15.78 10.40
CA LYS A 16 2.58 14.98 10.23
C LYS A 16 2.83 14.55 8.79
N LEU A 17 1.78 14.50 7.97
CA LEU A 17 1.86 14.11 6.55
C LEU A 17 1.92 15.31 5.61
N ARG A 18 1.68 16.53 6.09
CA ARG A 18 1.65 17.74 5.27
C ARG A 18 2.96 17.93 4.51
N GLY A 19 2.85 18.06 3.18
CA GLY A 19 3.99 18.22 2.28
C GLY A 19 4.89 17.00 2.16
N CYS A 20 4.55 15.88 2.82
CA CYS A 20 5.32 14.65 2.72
C CYS A 20 5.03 13.89 1.43
N ASN A 21 6.04 13.13 0.96
CA ASN A 21 5.89 12.15 -0.09
C ASN A 21 5.45 10.83 0.54
N VAL A 22 4.27 10.35 0.17
CA VAL A 22 3.69 9.08 0.65
C VAL A 22 3.58 8.11 -0.53
N LEU A 23 4.30 7.01 -0.47
CA LEU A 23 4.17 5.91 -1.43
C LEU A 23 3.09 4.94 -0.97
N VAL A 24 2.16 4.61 -1.87
CA VAL A 24 1.17 3.54 -1.68
C VAL A 24 1.38 2.49 -2.76
N THR A 25 1.83 1.30 -2.39
CA THR A 25 1.89 0.16 -3.32
C THR A 25 0.58 -0.62 -3.31
N GLY A 26 0.30 -1.35 -4.39
CA GLY A 26 -1.02 -1.98 -4.52
C GLY A 26 -2.16 -0.97 -4.72
N ALA A 27 -1.82 0.23 -5.17
CA ALA A 27 -2.73 1.37 -5.28
C ALA A 27 -3.97 1.11 -6.16
N THR A 28 -3.91 0.18 -7.10
CA THR A 28 -5.07 -0.19 -7.93
C THR A 28 -5.97 -1.26 -7.29
N GLY A 29 -5.61 -1.78 -6.12
CA GLY A 29 -6.41 -2.69 -5.31
C GLY A 29 -7.50 -1.97 -4.49
N LEU A 30 -8.29 -2.73 -3.73
CA LEU A 30 -9.36 -2.17 -2.91
C LEU A 30 -8.79 -1.25 -1.81
N ILE A 31 -7.96 -1.79 -0.93
CA ILE A 31 -7.40 -1.06 0.22
C ILE A 31 -6.48 0.07 -0.26
N GLY A 32 -5.49 -0.26 -1.12
CA GLY A 32 -4.53 0.73 -1.60
C GLY A 32 -5.19 1.90 -2.33
N GLY A 33 -6.25 1.61 -3.13
CA GLY A 33 -6.99 2.66 -3.81
C GLY A 33 -7.77 3.58 -2.86
N CYS A 34 -8.46 3.03 -1.85
CA CYS A 34 -9.12 3.84 -0.84
C CYS A 34 -8.13 4.74 -0.09
N LEU A 35 -6.94 4.20 0.25
CA LEU A 35 -5.89 4.98 0.91
C LEU A 35 -5.40 6.14 0.03
N VAL A 36 -5.18 5.89 -1.27
CA VAL A 36 -4.82 6.96 -2.22
C VAL A 36 -5.90 8.04 -2.25
N GLU A 37 -7.16 7.66 -2.36
CA GLU A 37 -8.30 8.61 -2.42
C GLU A 37 -8.43 9.44 -1.14
N VAL A 38 -8.26 8.83 0.05
CA VAL A 38 -8.25 9.54 1.34
C VAL A 38 -7.09 10.53 1.43
N LEU A 39 -5.88 10.11 1.06
CA LEU A 39 -4.70 10.99 1.05
C LEU A 39 -4.86 12.15 0.07
N MET A 40 -5.41 11.90 -1.12
CA MET A 40 -5.69 12.94 -2.12
C MET A 40 -6.77 13.92 -1.65
N ALA A 41 -7.79 13.44 -0.94
CA ALA A 41 -8.85 14.29 -0.38
C ALA A 41 -8.32 15.28 0.66
N ARG A 42 -7.19 15.01 1.31
CA ARG A 42 -6.50 15.96 2.21
C ARG A 42 -5.91 17.16 1.47
N GLY A 43 -5.46 16.98 0.22
CA GLY A 43 -4.98 18.05 -0.65
C GLY A 43 -3.61 18.64 -0.31
N ASP A 44 -2.97 18.25 0.79
CA ASP A 44 -1.70 18.79 1.27
C ASP A 44 -0.56 17.75 1.34
N ILE A 45 -0.78 16.55 0.75
CA ILE A 45 0.15 15.41 0.73
C ILE A 45 0.55 15.12 -0.73
N ASN A 46 1.80 14.78 -0.99
CA ASN A 46 2.23 14.28 -2.29
C ASN A 46 2.07 12.77 -2.32
N VAL A 47 1.16 12.27 -3.16
CA VAL A 47 0.77 10.87 -3.22
C VAL A 47 1.41 10.19 -4.42
N TYR A 48 2.20 9.17 -4.14
CA TYR A 48 2.84 8.31 -5.14
C TYR A 48 2.14 6.96 -5.13
N ALA A 49 1.32 6.72 -6.14
CA ALA A 49 0.55 5.49 -6.30
C ALA A 49 1.33 4.52 -7.20
N ALA A 50 1.58 3.31 -6.70
CA ALA A 50 2.33 2.30 -7.44
C ALA A 50 1.51 1.02 -7.62
N GLY A 51 1.56 0.44 -8.83
CA GLY A 51 0.85 -0.79 -9.14
C GLY A 51 1.20 -1.36 -10.51
N ARG A 52 0.88 -2.63 -10.72
CA ARG A 52 1.23 -3.35 -11.97
C ARG A 52 0.36 -2.96 -13.18
N ASN A 53 -0.89 -2.56 -12.95
CA ASN A 53 -1.88 -2.33 -14.01
C ASN A 53 -2.11 -0.84 -14.24
N GLU A 54 -1.38 -0.29 -15.21
CA GLU A 54 -1.46 1.11 -15.59
C GLU A 54 -2.83 1.49 -16.20
N ALA A 55 -3.44 0.60 -16.98
CA ALA A 55 -4.76 0.87 -17.58
C ALA A 55 -5.83 1.01 -16.50
N ARG A 56 -5.82 0.14 -15.47
CA ARG A 56 -6.72 0.25 -14.33
C ARG A 56 -6.46 1.52 -13.52
N ALA A 57 -5.20 1.92 -13.37
CA ALA A 57 -4.84 3.15 -12.67
C ALA A 57 -5.36 4.39 -13.40
N LYS A 58 -5.21 4.46 -14.72
CA LYS A 58 -5.73 5.57 -15.55
C LYS A 58 -7.24 5.76 -15.41
N VAL A 59 -7.98 4.67 -15.29
CA VAL A 59 -9.44 4.73 -15.07
C VAL A 59 -9.76 5.16 -13.65
N ARG A 60 -9.14 4.50 -12.65
CA ARG A 60 -9.45 4.74 -11.23
C ARG A 60 -9.11 6.15 -10.79
N PHE A 61 -7.97 6.66 -11.23
CA PHE A 61 -7.42 7.94 -10.79
C PHE A 61 -7.55 9.04 -11.86
N ALA A 62 -8.52 8.90 -12.77
CA ALA A 62 -8.71 9.84 -13.88
C ALA A 62 -8.90 11.30 -13.41
N GLU A 63 -9.53 11.50 -12.25
CA GLU A 63 -9.76 12.82 -11.66
C GLU A 63 -8.49 13.49 -11.15
N TYR A 64 -7.44 12.71 -10.85
CA TYR A 64 -6.18 13.23 -10.32
C TYR A 64 -5.09 13.41 -11.40
N LYS A 65 -5.38 13.12 -12.68
CA LYS A 65 -4.39 13.11 -13.76
C LYS A 65 -3.60 14.41 -13.91
N ASP A 66 -4.24 15.54 -13.63
CA ASP A 66 -3.65 16.89 -13.75
C ASP A 66 -3.30 17.49 -12.36
N ASN A 67 -3.41 16.71 -11.29
CA ASN A 67 -3.08 17.17 -9.95
C ASN A 67 -1.56 17.04 -9.70
N PRO A 68 -0.83 18.15 -9.43
CA PRO A 68 0.62 18.12 -9.28
C PRO A 68 1.10 17.33 -8.04
N ARG A 69 0.19 16.95 -7.16
CA ARG A 69 0.49 16.14 -5.97
C ARG A 69 0.22 14.66 -6.17
N PHE A 70 -0.33 14.27 -7.32
CA PHE A 70 -0.61 12.87 -7.63
C PHE A 70 0.38 12.36 -8.68
N HIS A 71 1.03 11.24 -8.37
CA HIS A 71 1.96 10.57 -9.27
C HIS A 71 1.64 9.08 -9.32
N PHE A 72 1.44 8.54 -10.51
CA PHE A 72 1.31 7.10 -10.69
C PHE A 72 2.51 6.58 -11.49
N PHE A 73 3.06 5.44 -11.04
CA PHE A 73 4.07 4.72 -11.80
C PHE A 73 3.83 3.21 -11.76
N LYS A 74 4.16 2.56 -12.88
CA LYS A 74 4.06 1.11 -12.98
C LYS A 74 5.19 0.47 -12.18
N TYR A 75 4.81 -0.35 -11.19
CA TYR A 75 5.77 -1.01 -10.32
C TYR A 75 5.32 -2.42 -9.94
N ASP A 76 6.25 -3.35 -10.03
CA ASP A 76 6.14 -4.71 -9.50
C ASP A 76 7.04 -4.79 -8.26
N VAL A 77 6.44 -5.00 -7.09
CA VAL A 77 7.15 -5.03 -5.80
C VAL A 77 8.19 -6.13 -5.70
N SER A 78 8.07 -7.20 -6.51
CA SER A 78 9.08 -8.26 -6.57
C SER A 78 10.44 -7.79 -7.11
N ARG A 79 10.51 -6.57 -7.65
CA ARG A 79 11.73 -5.94 -8.18
C ARG A 79 12.19 -4.81 -7.27
N PRO A 80 13.50 -4.52 -7.21
CA PRO A 80 14.00 -3.36 -6.49
C PRO A 80 13.35 -2.05 -6.97
N LEU A 81 12.97 -1.19 -6.05
CA LEU A 81 12.36 0.11 -6.39
C LEU A 81 13.36 1.04 -7.09
N SER A 82 14.67 0.87 -6.84
CA SER A 82 15.74 1.56 -7.55
C SER A 82 15.71 1.37 -9.07
N ASP A 83 15.15 0.28 -9.56
CA ASP A 83 15.09 0.00 -11.00
C ASP A 83 14.03 0.87 -11.70
N VAL A 84 13.02 1.34 -10.98
CA VAL A 84 11.98 2.22 -11.50
C VAL A 84 12.48 3.66 -11.63
N SER A 85 13.28 4.10 -10.67
CA SER A 85 13.88 5.44 -10.69
C SER A 85 15.01 5.60 -11.71
N ARG A 86 15.52 4.50 -12.29
CA ARG A 86 16.58 4.51 -13.31
C ARG A 86 16.09 4.56 -14.76
N SER A 87 14.78 4.54 -15.00
CA SER A 87 14.25 4.60 -16.39
C SER A 87 14.42 5.97 -17.07
N SER A 88 14.83 6.99 -16.30
CA SER A 88 15.36 8.25 -16.83
C SER A 88 16.68 8.53 -16.12
N SER A 89 17.76 8.52 -16.87
CA SER A 89 19.16 8.56 -16.41
C SER A 89 19.62 9.82 -15.65
N GLU A 90 18.71 10.69 -15.22
CA GLU A 90 19.05 11.98 -14.60
C GLU A 90 18.13 12.41 -13.45
N GLU A 91 17.08 11.65 -13.07
CA GLU A 91 16.24 12.07 -11.95
C GLU A 91 16.76 11.53 -10.62
N PRO A 92 16.90 12.41 -9.60
CA PRO A 92 17.27 11.97 -8.26
C PRO A 92 16.19 11.03 -7.72
N SER A 93 16.62 9.98 -7.03
CA SER A 93 15.72 9.03 -6.36
C SER A 93 14.77 9.80 -5.43
N ILE A 94 13.47 9.50 -5.54
CA ILE A 94 12.43 10.23 -4.79
C ILE A 94 12.47 9.77 -3.33
N PRO A 95 12.72 10.67 -2.36
CA PRO A 95 12.65 10.31 -0.95
C PRO A 95 11.19 10.16 -0.53
N PHE A 96 10.75 8.94 -0.23
CA PHE A 96 9.44 8.69 0.36
C PHE A 96 9.54 8.80 1.88
N HIS A 97 8.83 9.77 2.47
CA HIS A 97 8.78 9.94 3.92
C HIS A 97 7.98 8.83 4.60
N TYR A 98 6.97 8.33 3.92
CA TYR A 98 6.11 7.25 4.39
C TYR A 98 5.86 6.26 3.24
N ILE A 99 5.89 4.97 3.55
CA ILE A 99 5.56 3.91 2.61
C ILE A 99 4.42 3.08 3.20
N ILE A 100 3.33 2.94 2.45
CA ILE A 100 2.21 2.07 2.76
C ILE A 100 2.24 0.91 1.77
N HIS A 101 2.58 -0.27 2.26
CA HIS A 101 2.69 -1.46 1.43
C HIS A 101 1.40 -2.28 1.52
N ALA A 102 0.53 -2.12 0.50
CA ALA A 102 -0.72 -2.87 0.33
C ALA A 102 -0.72 -3.76 -0.93
N ALA A 103 0.45 -3.96 -1.54
CA ALA A 103 0.59 -4.83 -2.70
C ALA A 103 0.80 -6.28 -2.23
N SER A 104 -0.16 -7.13 -2.53
CA SER A 104 -0.07 -8.58 -2.42
C SER A 104 -0.97 -9.21 -3.46
N ASP A 105 -0.65 -10.41 -3.92
CA ASP A 105 -1.55 -11.22 -4.73
C ASP A 105 -2.33 -12.16 -3.80
N ALA A 106 -3.32 -11.58 -3.14
CA ALA A 106 -4.10 -12.23 -2.07
C ALA A 106 -5.31 -13.03 -2.60
N SER A 107 -5.28 -13.45 -3.88
CA SER A 107 -6.38 -14.25 -4.42
C SER A 107 -6.19 -15.75 -4.14
N PRO A 108 -7.26 -16.49 -3.79
CA PRO A 108 -7.18 -17.95 -3.64
C PRO A 108 -6.62 -18.66 -4.89
N ALA A 109 -6.93 -18.12 -6.08
CA ALA A 109 -6.40 -18.64 -7.34
C ALA A 109 -4.88 -18.49 -7.44
N ALA A 110 -4.31 -17.35 -7.01
CA ALA A 110 -2.86 -17.14 -6.99
C ALA A 110 -2.16 -18.06 -5.98
N PHE A 111 -2.74 -18.25 -4.80
CA PHE A 111 -2.21 -19.20 -3.81
C PHE A 111 -2.16 -20.63 -4.34
N ALA A 112 -3.15 -21.04 -5.14
CA ALA A 112 -3.19 -22.38 -5.73
C ALA A 112 -2.25 -22.54 -6.94
N SER A 113 -2.16 -21.52 -7.80
CA SER A 113 -1.46 -21.62 -9.09
C SER A 113 -0.01 -21.17 -9.06
N THR A 114 0.31 -20.14 -8.26
CA THR A 114 1.65 -19.51 -8.19
C THR A 114 2.09 -19.20 -6.76
N PRO A 115 2.07 -20.18 -5.82
CA PRO A 115 2.34 -19.93 -4.41
C PRO A 115 3.74 -19.35 -4.16
N VAL A 116 4.74 -19.79 -4.91
CA VAL A 116 6.12 -19.30 -4.79
C VAL A 116 6.23 -17.83 -5.17
N ASP A 117 5.49 -17.39 -6.21
CA ASP A 117 5.52 -15.99 -6.64
C ASP A 117 4.79 -15.10 -5.61
N VAL A 118 3.72 -15.60 -5.00
CA VAL A 118 3.04 -14.91 -3.88
C VAL A 118 4.01 -14.73 -2.70
N ILE A 119 4.70 -15.79 -2.27
CA ILE A 119 5.70 -15.73 -1.19
C ILE A 119 6.81 -14.72 -1.53
N LYS A 120 7.37 -14.81 -2.75
CA LYS A 120 8.42 -13.90 -3.20
C LYS A 120 7.96 -12.45 -3.21
N SER A 121 6.78 -12.14 -3.73
CA SER A 121 6.27 -10.77 -3.76
C SER A 121 6.02 -10.20 -2.37
N ASN A 122 5.55 -11.01 -1.43
CA ASN A 122 5.32 -10.58 -0.06
C ASN A 122 6.64 -10.37 0.71
N ILE A 123 7.60 -11.29 0.60
CA ILE A 123 8.86 -11.21 1.35
C ILE A 123 9.82 -10.23 0.69
N TYR A 124 10.17 -10.47 -0.57
CA TYR A 124 11.14 -9.62 -1.28
C TYR A 124 10.57 -8.24 -1.59
N GLY A 125 9.26 -8.16 -1.89
CA GLY A 125 8.60 -6.87 -2.09
C GLY A 125 8.68 -6.00 -0.86
N THR A 126 8.42 -6.56 0.31
CA THR A 126 8.57 -5.84 1.58
C THR A 126 10.02 -5.45 1.83
N ALA A 127 10.98 -6.37 1.65
CA ALA A 127 12.40 -6.09 1.84
C ALA A 127 12.89 -4.97 0.91
N ASN A 128 12.58 -5.04 -0.39
CA ASN A 128 12.97 -4.04 -1.39
C ASN A 128 12.48 -2.63 -1.02
N LEU A 129 11.24 -2.53 -0.53
CA LEU A 129 10.65 -1.24 -0.13
C LEU A 129 11.28 -0.70 1.15
N ILE A 130 11.56 -1.56 2.13
CA ILE A 130 12.23 -1.17 3.38
C ILE A 130 13.66 -0.71 3.10
N GLU A 131 14.44 -1.47 2.31
CA GLU A 131 15.81 -1.12 1.93
C GLU A 131 15.85 0.22 1.21
N TYR A 132 14.96 0.41 0.23
CA TYR A 132 14.84 1.71 -0.44
C TYR A 132 14.51 2.83 0.54
N GLY A 133 13.53 2.60 1.41
CA GLY A 133 13.10 3.59 2.39
C GLY A 133 14.20 3.99 3.36
N ILE A 134 14.96 3.02 3.87
CA ILE A 134 16.10 3.27 4.77
C ILE A 134 17.17 4.10 4.04
N ALA A 135 17.52 3.72 2.82
CA ALA A 135 18.54 4.42 2.03
C ALA A 135 18.16 5.88 1.71
N HIS A 136 16.85 6.21 1.70
CA HIS A 136 16.32 7.52 1.33
C HIS A 136 15.64 8.29 2.48
N GLY A 137 15.89 7.90 3.73
CA GLY A 137 15.44 8.65 4.91
C GLY A 137 13.94 8.52 5.22
N MET A 138 13.34 7.39 4.91
CA MET A 138 11.95 7.07 5.27
C MET A 138 11.73 7.19 6.79
N ARG A 139 10.62 7.79 7.19
CA ARG A 139 10.24 7.97 8.60
C ARG A 139 9.47 6.79 9.16
N ARG A 140 8.53 6.22 8.36
CA ARG A 140 7.68 5.10 8.76
C ARG A 140 7.32 4.23 7.57
N PHE A 141 7.23 2.94 7.86
CA PHE A 141 6.72 1.92 6.95
C PHE A 141 5.47 1.29 7.57
N LEU A 142 4.40 1.16 6.80
CA LEU A 142 3.18 0.47 7.18
C LEU A 142 2.97 -0.70 6.22
N TYR A 143 2.89 -1.90 6.75
CA TYR A 143 2.55 -3.11 6.02
C TYR A 143 1.09 -3.48 6.27
N VAL A 144 0.31 -3.64 5.20
CA VAL A 144 -1.05 -4.16 5.29
C VAL A 144 -0.96 -5.68 5.41
N SER A 145 -1.11 -6.18 6.61
CA SER A 145 -1.04 -7.59 6.97
C SER A 145 -2.35 -8.33 6.62
N THR A 146 -2.61 -9.43 7.26
CA THR A 146 -3.78 -10.30 7.04
C THR A 146 -4.33 -10.80 8.37
N GLY A 147 -5.63 -11.14 8.41
CA GLY A 147 -6.24 -11.81 9.56
C GLY A 147 -5.70 -13.21 9.84
N GLU A 148 -5.09 -13.84 8.81
CA GLU A 148 -4.50 -15.18 8.93
C GLU A 148 -3.35 -15.27 9.96
N VAL A 149 -2.80 -14.12 10.39
CA VAL A 149 -1.78 -14.09 11.46
C VAL A 149 -2.29 -14.60 12.80
N TYR A 150 -3.60 -14.64 12.97
CA TYR A 150 -4.24 -15.12 14.18
C TYR A 150 -4.60 -16.61 14.14
N GLY A 151 -4.32 -17.32 13.02
CA GLY A 151 -4.67 -18.71 12.82
C GLY A 151 -6.19 -18.95 12.67
N GLU A 152 -6.62 -20.16 12.93
CA GLU A 152 -8.04 -20.55 12.77
C GLU A 152 -8.95 -19.98 13.87
N GLY A 153 -8.39 -19.47 14.95
CA GLY A 153 -9.13 -18.89 16.06
C GLY A 153 -9.86 -19.91 16.92
N GLY A 154 -10.55 -19.41 17.93
CA GLY A 154 -11.35 -20.23 18.86
C GLY A 154 -12.80 -20.43 18.43
N ALA A 155 -13.14 -20.28 17.14
CA ALA A 155 -14.48 -20.60 16.65
C ALA A 155 -14.75 -22.10 16.82
N THR A 156 -15.85 -22.45 17.50
CA THR A 156 -16.32 -23.81 17.67
C THR A 156 -17.69 -23.94 17.03
N GLU A 157 -18.18 -25.18 16.83
CA GLU A 157 -19.56 -25.39 16.34
C GLU A 157 -20.61 -24.69 17.24
N ASP A 158 -20.31 -24.56 18.54
CA ASP A 158 -21.18 -23.89 19.52
C ASP A 158 -21.03 -22.37 19.56
N THR A 159 -19.94 -21.83 19.00
CA THR A 159 -19.63 -20.39 18.92
C THR A 159 -19.14 -20.01 17.51
N PRO A 160 -20.03 -20.03 16.51
CA PRO A 160 -19.65 -19.79 15.10
C PRO A 160 -19.08 -18.40 14.86
N ASP A 161 -19.45 -17.42 15.68
CA ASP A 161 -18.91 -16.06 15.62
C ASP A 161 -17.63 -15.88 16.44
N GLY A 162 -17.17 -16.91 17.19
CA GLY A 162 -15.94 -16.90 17.99
C GLY A 162 -15.63 -15.61 18.76
N PRO A 163 -14.73 -15.59 19.72
CA PRO A 163 -14.28 -14.34 20.30
C PRO A 163 -13.46 -13.55 19.27
N ALA A 164 -13.67 -12.23 19.21
CA ALA A 164 -12.87 -11.35 18.38
C ALA A 164 -11.38 -11.46 18.77
N PHE A 165 -10.50 -11.54 17.76
CA PHE A 165 -9.05 -11.56 17.98
C PHE A 165 -8.56 -10.25 18.59
N LYS A 166 -7.50 -10.34 19.39
CA LYS A 166 -6.77 -9.21 19.96
C LYS A 166 -5.33 -9.27 19.46
N GLU A 167 -4.63 -8.12 19.50
CA GLU A 167 -3.23 -8.04 19.10
C GLU A 167 -2.29 -8.95 19.93
N SER A 168 -2.73 -9.40 21.10
CA SER A 168 -2.00 -10.35 21.94
C SER A 168 -2.17 -11.82 21.54
N ASP A 169 -3.11 -12.11 20.64
CA ASP A 169 -3.39 -13.47 20.23
C ASP A 169 -2.37 -13.91 19.17
N ASN A 170 -1.86 -15.12 19.32
CA ASN A 170 -0.91 -15.72 18.40
C ASN A 170 -1.57 -16.90 17.68
N GLY A 171 -1.50 -16.90 16.37
CA GLY A 171 -1.92 -18.01 15.54
C GLY A 171 -0.88 -19.15 15.51
#